data_8163d332e23e393de8522b25a1bb69b8
#
_entry.id   8163d332e23e393de8522b25a1bb69b8
#
_cell.length_a   1.000
_cell.length_b   1.000
_cell.length_c   1.000
_cell.angle_alpha   90.00
_cell.angle_beta   90.00
_cell.angle_gamma   90.00
#
_symmetry.space_group_name_H-M   'P 1'
#
loop_
_entity.id
_entity.type
_entity.pdbx_description
1 polymer ?
#
loop_
_entity_poly.entity_id
_entity_poly.type
_entity_poly.pdbx_seq_one_letter_code
_entity_poly.pdbx_strand_id
1 'polypeptide(L)'
;MKHYIENSNINYQDSIFISHKNQQITFGEFYHNVCSKSRSLSRLNLSNNQIIGIFLTNPIDIIEIYFSCIQMNTIPIIFPIDINVNELNQIISKYKINLVITEWLQKKKIANIRNASFFHIQELSSSFGGCSPIDFESNIKNLDGIQSLHLTSGSTGDPKVISLSFNNFIHSVIQWENEIKFLRNDKYIQCLPLNHIGGLSIIIRSQILGFESILINKFSASMINNLIDSGATLISLVPSMLKRLINERQGQPFPKTLRGIILGGDNCSNKLIKYALKNGLPIYKTYGMTETCSGVSGFWLNEYPEMLNSVGRRFKGNKIKIVNDKINITGPTVSPEFRKLKQENGVISTSDTGYFKNKFLFLTGRSDDVVIKGGENISLSKIKNLLFQHKSIIDIYIETYQDDKIGTVIEVYVESSDTNLSSADIEDYLSENLSRNQLPSEIIIVEKIHH
;
A
#
# COMPACT_ATOMS: atom_id res chain seq x y z
N MET A 1 2.41 -2.91 -27.76
CA MET A 1 3.39 -2.20 -26.87
C MET A 1 4.30 -3.26 -26.28
N LYS A 2 5.61 -3.12 -26.39
CA LYS A 2 6.54 -4.04 -25.72
C LYS A 2 6.28 -4.07 -24.23
N HIS A 3 6.41 -5.25 -23.62
CA HIS A 3 6.28 -5.37 -22.18
C HIS A 3 7.31 -4.46 -21.49
N TYR A 4 6.93 -3.79 -20.41
CA TYR A 4 7.82 -2.82 -19.77
C TYR A 4 9.10 -3.46 -19.20
N ILE A 5 9.14 -4.79 -18.91
CA ILE A 5 10.36 -5.50 -18.52
C ILE A 5 11.36 -5.53 -19.68
N GLU A 6 10.91 -5.78 -20.91
CA GLU A 6 11.77 -5.75 -22.09
C GLU A 6 12.25 -4.33 -22.40
N ASN A 7 11.37 -3.33 -22.25
CA ASN A 7 11.74 -1.93 -22.42
C ASN A 7 12.81 -1.49 -21.42
N SER A 8 12.70 -1.90 -20.15
CA SER A 8 13.69 -1.55 -19.13
C SER A 8 15.02 -2.27 -19.33
N ASN A 9 15.00 -3.53 -19.78
CA ASN A 9 16.21 -4.24 -20.17
C ASN A 9 16.95 -3.50 -21.31
N ILE A 10 16.22 -3.02 -22.32
CA ILE A 10 16.83 -2.27 -23.44
C ILE A 10 17.42 -0.92 -22.97
N ASN A 11 16.73 -0.21 -22.08
CA ASN A 11 17.06 1.16 -21.72
C ASN A 11 18.00 1.29 -20.51
N TYR A 12 18.05 0.27 -19.63
CA TYR A 12 18.70 0.33 -18.31
C TYR A 12 19.52 -0.91 -17.96
N GLN A 13 19.89 -1.75 -18.93
CA GLN A 13 20.46 -3.11 -18.78
C GLN A 13 21.49 -3.19 -17.66
N ASP A 14 22.45 -2.29 -17.63
CA ASP A 14 23.59 -2.32 -16.70
C ASP A 14 23.32 -1.57 -15.39
N SER A 15 22.16 -0.91 -15.26
CA SER A 15 21.78 -0.18 -14.05
C SER A 15 21.24 -1.16 -13.00
N ILE A 16 21.46 -0.86 -11.72
CA ILE A 16 20.93 -1.66 -10.62
C ILE A 16 19.42 -1.43 -10.54
N PHE A 17 18.65 -2.50 -10.58
CA PHE A 17 17.21 -2.49 -10.37
C PHE A 17 16.85 -2.80 -8.92
N ILE A 18 17.43 -3.85 -8.36
CA ILE A 18 17.15 -4.33 -7.01
C ILE A 18 18.44 -4.43 -6.21
N SER A 19 18.42 -3.88 -5.00
CA SER A 19 19.40 -4.19 -3.95
C SER A 19 18.67 -4.85 -2.78
N HIS A 20 19.16 -6.00 -2.32
CA HIS A 20 18.62 -6.74 -1.18
C HIS A 20 19.75 -7.39 -0.39
N LYS A 21 19.93 -7.00 0.87
CA LYS A 21 21.08 -7.40 1.70
C LYS A 21 22.39 -7.09 0.95
N ASN A 22 23.20 -8.12 0.67
CA ASN A 22 24.49 -7.99 -0.04
C ASN A 22 24.39 -8.32 -1.54
N GLN A 23 23.16 -8.52 -2.05
CA GLN A 23 22.92 -8.84 -3.45
C GLN A 23 22.43 -7.61 -4.21
N GLN A 24 23.00 -7.37 -5.38
CA GLN A 24 22.53 -6.40 -6.35
C GLN A 24 22.16 -7.13 -7.64
N ILE A 25 21.07 -6.74 -8.26
CA ILE A 25 20.54 -7.31 -9.49
C ILE A 25 20.30 -6.15 -10.46
N THR A 26 20.95 -6.19 -11.61
CA THR A 26 20.74 -5.22 -12.69
C THR A 26 19.41 -5.47 -13.40
N PHE A 27 18.93 -4.49 -14.18
CA PHE A 27 17.74 -4.69 -15.02
C PHE A 27 17.93 -5.83 -16.02
N GLY A 28 19.15 -5.99 -16.56
CA GLY A 28 19.48 -7.08 -17.47
C GLY A 28 19.44 -8.45 -16.80
N GLU A 29 20.09 -8.60 -15.64
CA GLU A 29 20.05 -9.83 -14.86
C GLU A 29 18.63 -10.18 -14.44
N PHE A 30 17.85 -9.21 -13.99
CA PHE A 30 16.45 -9.41 -13.64
C PHE A 30 15.63 -9.90 -14.84
N TYR A 31 15.80 -9.30 -16.02
CA TYR A 31 15.15 -9.76 -17.23
C TYR A 31 15.48 -11.23 -17.54
N HIS A 32 16.74 -11.62 -17.45
CA HIS A 32 17.18 -13.01 -17.65
C HIS A 32 16.58 -13.97 -16.63
N ASN A 33 16.52 -13.57 -15.35
CA ASN A 33 15.92 -14.36 -14.27
C ASN A 33 14.43 -14.59 -14.52
N VAL A 34 13.70 -13.54 -14.90
CA VAL A 34 12.26 -13.60 -15.25
C VAL A 34 12.05 -14.52 -16.45
N CYS A 35 12.85 -14.40 -17.51
CA CYS A 35 12.75 -15.27 -18.68
C CYS A 35 13.02 -16.75 -18.33
N SER A 36 14.01 -17.02 -17.48
CA SER A 36 14.33 -18.38 -17.00
C SER A 36 13.16 -18.98 -16.21
N LYS A 37 12.61 -18.22 -15.26
CA LYS A 37 11.46 -18.65 -14.45
C LYS A 37 10.20 -18.84 -15.31
N SER A 38 9.93 -17.94 -16.26
CA SER A 38 8.84 -18.08 -17.23
C SER A 38 8.93 -19.37 -18.03
N ARG A 39 10.12 -19.71 -18.49
CA ARG A 39 10.39 -20.98 -19.21
C ARG A 39 10.12 -22.20 -18.33
N SER A 40 10.50 -22.16 -17.07
CA SER A 40 10.21 -23.26 -16.14
C SER A 40 8.71 -23.37 -15.88
N LEU A 41 8.02 -22.26 -15.67
CA LEU A 41 6.56 -22.22 -15.48
C LEU A 41 5.78 -22.66 -16.72
N SER A 42 6.27 -22.41 -17.95
CA SER A 42 5.58 -22.83 -19.19
C SER A 42 5.38 -24.35 -19.30
N ARG A 43 6.21 -25.15 -18.61
CA ARG A 43 6.07 -26.61 -18.54
C ARG A 43 4.83 -27.06 -17.77
N LEU A 44 4.22 -26.17 -16.99
CA LEU A 44 3.01 -26.45 -16.22
C LEU A 44 1.74 -26.29 -17.06
N ASN A 45 1.85 -26.07 -18.38
CA ASN A 45 0.73 -25.93 -19.33
C ASN A 45 -0.32 -24.91 -18.86
N LEU A 46 0.11 -23.74 -18.40
CA LEU A 46 -0.75 -22.68 -17.90
C LEU A 46 -1.60 -22.06 -19.01
N SER A 47 -2.88 -21.83 -18.71
CA SER A 47 -3.79 -21.17 -19.63
C SER A 47 -3.64 -19.65 -19.56
N ASN A 48 -3.93 -18.95 -20.66
CA ASN A 48 -4.01 -17.49 -20.67
C ASN A 48 -5.04 -17.01 -19.64
N ASN A 49 -4.70 -15.95 -18.90
CA ASN A 49 -5.50 -15.37 -17.81
C ASN A 49 -5.76 -16.31 -16.64
N GLN A 50 -5.04 -17.43 -16.53
CA GLN A 50 -5.09 -18.27 -15.34
C GLN A 50 -4.54 -17.49 -14.14
N ILE A 51 -5.24 -17.57 -13.00
CA ILE A 51 -4.81 -16.93 -11.77
C ILE A 51 -3.78 -17.83 -11.07
N ILE A 52 -2.62 -17.25 -10.75
CA ILE A 52 -1.50 -17.91 -10.07
C ILE A 52 -1.29 -17.27 -8.71
N GLY A 53 -1.41 -18.07 -7.66
CA GLY A 53 -1.07 -17.64 -6.30
C GLY A 53 0.44 -17.58 -6.09
N ILE A 54 0.92 -16.56 -5.41
CA ILE A 54 2.33 -16.41 -4.98
C ILE A 54 2.34 -16.38 -3.46
N PHE A 55 2.92 -17.41 -2.84
CA PHE A 55 2.98 -17.56 -1.39
C PHE A 55 4.42 -17.83 -0.94
N LEU A 56 5.24 -16.77 -0.97
CA LEU A 56 6.69 -16.76 -0.78
C LEU A 56 7.10 -15.71 0.24
N THR A 57 8.26 -15.89 0.88
CA THR A 57 8.82 -14.94 1.86
C THR A 57 9.94 -14.08 1.29
N ASN A 58 10.72 -14.61 0.33
CA ASN A 58 11.81 -13.86 -0.27
C ASN A 58 11.26 -12.80 -1.26
N PRO A 59 11.51 -11.51 -1.07
CA PRO A 59 10.97 -10.47 -1.92
C PRO A 59 11.48 -10.52 -3.37
N ILE A 60 12.72 -10.97 -3.61
CA ILE A 60 13.26 -11.14 -4.98
C ILE A 60 12.45 -12.21 -5.71
N ASP A 61 12.25 -13.36 -5.09
CA ASP A 61 11.48 -14.45 -5.69
C ASP A 61 10.02 -14.05 -5.95
N ILE A 62 9.40 -13.31 -5.02
CA ILE A 62 8.04 -12.77 -5.23
C ILE A 62 7.99 -11.91 -6.48
N ILE A 63 8.94 -10.98 -6.64
CA ILE A 63 8.99 -10.05 -7.76
C ILE A 63 9.26 -10.80 -9.07
N GLU A 64 10.24 -11.70 -9.09
CA GLU A 64 10.58 -12.47 -10.29
C GLU A 64 9.43 -13.37 -10.75
N ILE A 65 8.75 -14.07 -9.84
CA ILE A 65 7.56 -14.88 -10.16
C ILE A 65 6.40 -14.00 -10.61
N TYR A 66 6.16 -12.85 -9.95
CA TYR A 66 5.14 -11.91 -10.35
C TYR A 66 5.30 -11.48 -11.82
N PHE A 67 6.51 -11.07 -12.21
CA PHE A 67 6.79 -10.68 -13.59
C PHE A 67 6.82 -11.86 -14.55
N SER A 68 7.21 -13.03 -14.11
CA SER A 68 7.13 -14.26 -14.92
C SER A 68 5.68 -14.62 -15.26
N CYS A 69 4.77 -14.51 -14.29
CA CYS A 69 3.33 -14.71 -14.53
C CYS A 69 2.80 -13.74 -15.59
N ILE A 70 3.16 -12.46 -15.47
CA ILE A 70 2.72 -11.43 -16.43
C ILE A 70 3.27 -11.72 -17.82
N GLN A 71 4.54 -12.11 -17.95
CA GLN A 71 5.18 -12.45 -19.22
C GLN A 71 4.48 -13.63 -19.90
N MET A 72 3.92 -14.55 -19.12
CA MET A 72 3.18 -15.73 -19.59
C MET A 72 1.69 -15.46 -19.81
N ASN A 73 1.22 -14.22 -19.76
CA ASN A 73 -0.20 -13.85 -19.82
C ASN A 73 -1.06 -14.56 -18.77
N THR A 74 -0.51 -14.84 -17.58
CA THR A 74 -1.25 -15.29 -16.40
C THR A 74 -1.41 -14.14 -15.42
N ILE A 75 -2.31 -14.28 -14.44
CA ILE A 75 -2.69 -13.22 -13.50
C ILE A 75 -2.16 -13.56 -12.11
N PRO A 76 -1.10 -12.91 -11.61
CA PRO A 76 -0.58 -13.16 -10.27
C PRO A 76 -1.46 -12.53 -9.18
N ILE A 77 -1.53 -13.24 -8.04
CA ILE A 77 -2.01 -12.73 -6.75
C ILE A 77 -0.98 -13.06 -5.67
N ILE A 78 -0.50 -12.05 -4.95
CA ILE A 78 0.47 -12.25 -3.86
C ILE A 78 -0.30 -12.40 -2.55
N PHE A 79 -0.12 -13.52 -1.86
CA PHE A 79 -0.71 -13.77 -0.57
C PHE A 79 0.18 -13.24 0.57
N PRO A 80 -0.40 -12.61 1.61
CA PRO A 80 0.34 -12.27 2.81
C PRO A 80 0.80 -13.56 3.52
N ILE A 81 2.03 -13.54 4.04
CA ILE A 81 2.62 -14.76 4.63
C ILE A 81 1.93 -15.20 5.94
N ASP A 82 1.29 -14.29 6.60
CA ASP A 82 0.54 -14.46 7.85
C ASP A 82 -0.95 -14.76 7.62
N ILE A 83 -1.41 -14.83 6.36
CA ILE A 83 -2.81 -15.14 6.04
C ILE A 83 -3.30 -16.39 6.77
N ASN A 84 -4.52 -16.34 7.29
CA ASN A 84 -5.16 -17.49 7.90
C ASN A 84 -5.43 -18.59 6.85
N VAL A 85 -5.23 -19.86 7.22
CA VAL A 85 -5.43 -21.01 6.32
C VAL A 85 -6.85 -21.09 5.77
N ASN A 86 -7.86 -20.81 6.61
CA ASN A 86 -9.25 -20.82 6.18
C ASN A 86 -9.54 -19.70 5.17
N GLU A 87 -9.02 -18.51 5.42
CA GLU A 87 -9.12 -17.38 4.51
C GLU A 87 -8.42 -17.68 3.17
N LEU A 88 -7.21 -18.22 3.21
CA LEU A 88 -6.47 -18.63 2.02
C LEU A 88 -7.28 -19.66 1.21
N ASN A 89 -7.86 -20.66 1.86
CA ASN A 89 -8.68 -21.69 1.22
C ASN A 89 -9.96 -21.12 0.60
N GLN A 90 -10.62 -20.17 1.28
CA GLN A 90 -11.79 -19.45 0.76
C GLN A 90 -11.44 -18.66 -0.50
N ILE A 91 -10.33 -17.92 -0.49
CA ILE A 91 -9.88 -17.14 -1.65
C ILE A 91 -9.54 -18.07 -2.81
N ILE A 92 -8.76 -19.12 -2.57
CA ILE A 92 -8.39 -20.13 -3.58
C ILE A 92 -9.65 -20.71 -4.24
N SER A 93 -10.64 -21.11 -3.45
CA SER A 93 -11.88 -21.69 -3.95
C SER A 93 -12.74 -20.68 -4.70
N LYS A 94 -12.96 -19.49 -4.13
CA LYS A 94 -13.78 -18.41 -4.68
C LYS A 94 -13.28 -17.91 -6.04
N TYR A 95 -11.96 -17.74 -6.17
CA TYR A 95 -11.32 -17.22 -7.37
C TYR A 95 -10.74 -18.31 -8.28
N LYS A 96 -10.99 -19.60 -7.97
CA LYS A 96 -10.54 -20.76 -8.76
C LYS A 96 -9.04 -20.74 -9.04
N ILE A 97 -8.25 -20.50 -7.99
CA ILE A 97 -6.79 -20.48 -8.07
C ILE A 97 -6.28 -21.90 -8.04
N ASN A 98 -5.97 -22.46 -9.20
CA ASN A 98 -5.63 -23.89 -9.30
C ASN A 98 -4.15 -24.16 -9.04
N LEU A 99 -3.29 -23.13 -9.06
CA LEU A 99 -1.85 -23.24 -8.82
C LEU A 99 -1.37 -22.15 -7.89
N VAL A 100 -0.56 -22.54 -6.90
CA VAL A 100 0.12 -21.63 -5.98
C VAL A 100 1.62 -21.95 -5.99
N ILE A 101 2.44 -20.96 -6.32
CA ILE A 101 3.90 -21.04 -6.19
C ILE A 101 4.26 -20.76 -4.73
N THR A 102 5.00 -21.68 -4.11
CA THR A 102 5.30 -21.64 -2.67
C THR A 102 6.72 -22.09 -2.39
N GLU A 103 7.09 -22.15 -1.13
CA GLU A 103 8.38 -22.65 -0.64
C GLU A 103 8.19 -23.76 0.41
N TRP A 104 9.21 -24.62 0.59
CA TRP A 104 9.14 -25.75 1.53
C TRP A 104 8.78 -25.36 2.96
N LEU A 105 9.14 -24.16 3.39
CA LEU A 105 8.83 -23.64 4.73
C LEU A 105 7.32 -23.52 4.98
N GLN A 106 6.50 -23.38 3.94
CA GLN A 106 5.05 -23.25 4.03
C GLN A 106 4.30 -24.60 4.03
N LYS A 107 5.01 -25.74 3.89
CA LYS A 107 4.43 -27.07 3.74
C LYS A 107 3.36 -27.41 4.81
N LYS A 108 3.60 -27.04 6.07
CA LYS A 108 2.64 -27.30 7.15
C LYS A 108 1.37 -26.46 6.99
N LYS A 109 1.49 -25.21 6.53
CA LYS A 109 0.37 -24.29 6.38
C LYS A 109 -0.56 -24.68 5.22
N ILE A 110 0.02 -25.19 4.12
CA ILE A 110 -0.73 -25.57 2.91
C ILE A 110 -1.26 -27.01 2.92
N ALA A 111 -0.83 -27.85 3.87
CA ALA A 111 -1.15 -29.27 3.90
C ALA A 111 -2.67 -29.59 3.90
N ASN A 112 -3.48 -28.68 4.42
CA ASN A 112 -4.94 -28.85 4.52
C ASN A 112 -5.71 -28.18 3.36
N ILE A 113 -5.02 -27.57 2.38
CA ILE A 113 -5.65 -26.92 1.23
C ILE A 113 -5.77 -27.96 0.10
N ARG A 114 -7.00 -28.23 -0.36
CA ARG A 114 -7.29 -29.31 -1.33
C ARG A 114 -7.61 -28.81 -2.75
N ASN A 115 -7.94 -27.53 -2.89
CA ASN A 115 -8.48 -26.99 -4.14
C ASN A 115 -7.43 -26.33 -5.05
N ALA A 116 -6.12 -26.48 -4.74
CA ALA A 116 -5.03 -26.00 -5.56
C ALA A 116 -3.85 -26.97 -5.55
N SER A 117 -3.09 -26.97 -6.63
CA SER A 117 -1.76 -27.59 -6.69
C SER A 117 -0.72 -26.60 -6.17
N PHE A 118 0.25 -27.10 -5.41
CA PHE A 118 1.33 -26.30 -4.87
C PHE A 118 2.64 -26.68 -5.57
N PHE A 119 3.27 -25.69 -6.17
CA PHE A 119 4.55 -25.86 -6.84
C PHE A 119 5.64 -25.15 -6.06
N HIS A 120 6.72 -25.87 -5.74
CA HIS A 120 7.81 -25.33 -4.94
C HIS A 120 8.79 -24.55 -5.81
N ILE A 121 9.09 -23.33 -5.41
CA ILE A 121 9.99 -22.42 -6.17
C ILE A 121 11.38 -23.04 -6.38
N GLN A 122 11.86 -23.87 -5.44
CA GLN A 122 13.12 -24.56 -5.55
C GLN A 122 13.18 -25.52 -6.76
N GLU A 123 12.04 -25.99 -7.26
CA GLU A 123 11.95 -26.84 -8.45
C GLU A 123 12.12 -26.03 -9.75
N LEU A 124 11.99 -24.69 -9.70
CA LEU A 124 12.20 -23.82 -10.85
C LEU A 124 13.67 -23.52 -11.14
N SER A 125 14.56 -23.71 -10.16
CA SER A 125 15.93 -23.19 -10.19
C SER A 125 17.00 -24.16 -10.71
N SER A 126 16.68 -25.42 -11.00
CA SER A 126 17.70 -26.46 -11.14
C SER A 126 18.22 -26.75 -12.55
N SER A 127 17.84 -25.98 -13.55
CA SER A 127 18.43 -26.23 -14.87
C SER A 127 18.35 -24.99 -15.76
N PHE A 128 19.55 -24.40 -16.08
CA PHE A 128 19.90 -24.18 -17.48
C PHE A 128 20.96 -23.11 -17.69
N GLY A 129 22.07 -23.57 -18.27
CA GLY A 129 22.99 -22.71 -18.99
C GLY A 129 22.35 -22.27 -20.33
N GLY A 130 22.67 -21.06 -20.76
CA GLY A 130 22.44 -20.54 -22.10
C GLY A 130 20.99 -20.19 -22.40
N CYS A 131 20.55 -18.98 -22.03
CA CYS A 131 19.26 -18.44 -22.46
C CYS A 131 19.37 -17.82 -23.86
N SER A 132 18.90 -18.53 -24.89
CA SER A 132 18.28 -17.79 -26.02
C SER A 132 16.98 -17.16 -25.49
N PRO A 133 16.65 -15.90 -25.80
CA PRO A 133 15.34 -15.37 -25.50
C PRO A 133 14.30 -16.34 -26.07
N ILE A 134 13.39 -16.85 -25.25
CA ILE A 134 12.20 -17.43 -25.85
C ILE A 134 11.51 -16.23 -26.51
N ASP A 135 11.09 -16.38 -27.79
CA ASP A 135 10.14 -15.52 -28.44
C ASP A 135 8.77 -15.66 -27.74
N PHE A 136 8.71 -15.30 -26.46
CA PHE A 136 7.43 -14.87 -25.92
C PHE A 136 7.11 -13.62 -26.71
N GLU A 137 6.00 -13.63 -27.44
CA GLU A 137 5.42 -12.38 -27.95
C GLU A 137 5.23 -11.46 -26.74
N SER A 138 6.28 -10.72 -26.41
CA SER A 138 6.38 -9.84 -25.23
C SER A 138 5.55 -8.58 -25.36
N ASN A 139 4.55 -8.61 -26.25
CA ASN A 139 3.64 -7.52 -26.47
C ASN A 139 2.44 -7.62 -25.56
N ILE A 140 2.22 -6.61 -24.75
CA ILE A 140 0.94 -6.41 -24.07
C ILE A 140 -0.10 -6.20 -25.18
N LYS A 141 -0.86 -7.26 -25.50
CA LYS A 141 -1.87 -7.25 -26.57
C LYS A 141 -3.07 -6.38 -26.20
N ASN A 142 -3.39 -6.30 -24.90
CA ASN A 142 -4.52 -5.54 -24.38
C ASN A 142 -4.14 -4.82 -23.09
N LEU A 143 -4.03 -3.51 -23.15
CA LEU A 143 -3.74 -2.67 -21.96
C LEU A 143 -4.84 -2.70 -20.89
N ASP A 144 -6.08 -2.98 -21.28
CA ASP A 144 -7.21 -3.15 -20.35
C ASP A 144 -7.30 -4.58 -19.78
N GLY A 145 -6.43 -5.50 -20.23
CA GLY A 145 -6.26 -6.83 -19.63
C GLY A 145 -5.82 -6.73 -18.17
N ILE A 146 -6.30 -7.66 -17.34
CA ILE A 146 -5.93 -7.71 -15.92
C ILE A 146 -4.47 -8.11 -15.81
N GLN A 147 -3.68 -7.28 -15.12
CA GLN A 147 -2.29 -7.55 -14.84
C GLN A 147 -2.12 -8.37 -13.56
N SER A 148 -2.86 -8.02 -12.50
CA SER A 148 -2.77 -8.70 -11.20
C SER A 148 -4.01 -8.52 -10.34
N LEU A 149 -4.14 -9.39 -9.35
CA LEU A 149 -5.16 -9.34 -8.31
C LEU A 149 -4.55 -8.94 -6.97
N HIS A 150 -5.30 -8.18 -6.19
CA HIS A 150 -4.86 -7.65 -4.90
C HIS A 150 -5.90 -7.92 -3.82
N LEU A 151 -5.43 -8.47 -2.69
CA LEU A 151 -6.26 -8.65 -1.50
C LEU A 151 -6.44 -7.33 -0.76
N THR A 152 -7.65 -7.07 -0.32
CA THR A 152 -7.97 -5.97 0.59
C THR A 152 -8.77 -6.49 1.77
N SER A 153 -8.57 -5.91 2.95
CA SER A 153 -9.43 -6.17 4.09
C SER A 153 -10.81 -5.59 3.80
N GLY A 154 -11.79 -6.46 3.54
CA GLY A 154 -13.18 -6.02 3.39
C GLY A 154 -13.72 -5.45 4.70
N SER A 155 -14.49 -4.37 4.64
CA SER A 155 -15.20 -3.80 5.80
C SER A 155 -16.21 -4.78 6.45
N THR A 156 -16.55 -5.85 5.75
CA THR A 156 -17.48 -6.93 6.21
C THR A 156 -16.75 -8.13 6.80
N GLY A 157 -15.41 -8.09 6.92
CA GLY A 157 -14.61 -9.21 7.39
C GLY A 157 -14.30 -10.28 6.32
N ASP A 158 -15.00 -10.28 5.19
CA ASP A 158 -14.68 -11.16 4.06
C ASP A 158 -13.59 -10.56 3.18
N PRO A 159 -12.55 -11.32 2.83
CA PRO A 159 -11.48 -10.84 1.96
C PRO A 159 -12.03 -10.49 0.58
N LYS A 160 -11.76 -9.26 0.15
CA LYS A 160 -12.11 -8.75 -1.17
C LYS A 160 -10.87 -8.76 -2.06
N VAL A 161 -11.05 -9.16 -3.30
CA VAL A 161 -9.99 -9.14 -4.32
C VAL A 161 -10.30 -8.05 -5.33
N ILE A 162 -9.34 -7.18 -5.58
CA ILE A 162 -9.40 -6.10 -6.56
C ILE A 162 -8.54 -6.45 -7.76
N SER A 163 -9.10 -6.34 -8.95
CA SER A 163 -8.40 -6.54 -10.22
C SER A 163 -7.78 -5.23 -10.69
N LEU A 164 -6.51 -5.24 -11.07
CA LEU A 164 -5.84 -4.09 -11.69
C LEU A 164 -5.34 -4.45 -13.08
N SER A 165 -5.60 -3.57 -14.06
CA SER A 165 -5.16 -3.74 -15.44
C SER A 165 -3.77 -3.14 -15.68
N PHE A 166 -3.13 -3.53 -16.79
CA PHE A 166 -1.90 -2.88 -17.26
C PHE A 166 -2.07 -1.37 -17.40
N ASN A 167 -3.21 -0.93 -17.93
CA ASN A 167 -3.54 0.48 -18.07
C ASN A 167 -3.57 1.23 -16.73
N ASN A 168 -4.11 0.58 -15.67
CA ASN A 168 -4.10 1.17 -14.34
C ASN A 168 -2.68 1.44 -13.84
N PHE A 169 -1.78 0.46 -13.96
CA PHE A 169 -0.39 0.59 -13.52
C PHE A 169 0.37 1.64 -14.33
N ILE A 170 0.25 1.63 -15.66
CA ILE A 170 0.92 2.61 -16.54
C ILE A 170 0.49 4.04 -16.17
N HIS A 171 -0.81 4.28 -16.03
CA HIS A 171 -1.32 5.60 -15.64
C HIS A 171 -0.94 5.98 -14.22
N SER A 172 -0.90 5.02 -13.28
CA SER A 172 -0.39 5.26 -11.93
C SER A 172 1.07 5.71 -11.96
N VAL A 173 1.92 5.04 -12.76
CA VAL A 173 3.33 5.44 -12.92
C VAL A 173 3.44 6.85 -13.48
N ILE A 174 2.71 7.18 -14.55
CA ILE A 174 2.71 8.52 -15.17
C ILE A 174 2.27 9.59 -14.16
N GLN A 175 1.26 9.32 -13.36
CA GLN A 175 0.76 10.25 -12.35
C GLN A 175 1.81 10.49 -11.26
N TRP A 176 2.39 9.43 -10.72
CA TRP A 176 3.42 9.52 -9.70
C TRP A 176 4.71 10.19 -10.21
N GLU A 177 5.08 9.95 -11.47
CA GLU A 177 6.21 10.65 -12.12
C GLU A 177 5.95 12.15 -12.19
N ASN A 178 4.72 12.58 -12.50
CA ASN A 178 4.36 14.00 -12.51
C ASN A 178 4.46 14.65 -11.12
N GLU A 179 4.22 13.91 -10.05
CA GLU A 179 4.20 14.41 -8.67
C GLU A 179 5.60 14.42 -8.03
N ILE A 180 6.35 13.31 -8.18
CA ILE A 180 7.62 13.10 -7.46
C ILE A 180 8.85 13.47 -8.29
N LYS A 181 8.75 13.39 -9.65
CA LYS A 181 9.88 13.59 -10.56
C LYS A 181 11.04 12.65 -10.22
N PHE A 182 10.83 11.35 -10.47
CA PHE A 182 11.82 10.34 -10.18
C PHE A 182 13.10 10.56 -11.01
N LEU A 183 14.24 10.30 -10.38
CA LEU A 183 15.54 10.39 -11.01
C LEU A 183 16.12 8.99 -11.21
N ARG A 184 16.88 8.77 -12.28
CA ARG A 184 17.53 7.46 -12.54
C ARG A 184 18.49 7.02 -11.43
N ASN A 185 19.09 7.98 -10.72
CA ASN A 185 19.97 7.73 -9.58
C ASN A 185 19.24 7.69 -8.24
N ASP A 186 17.89 7.68 -8.25
CA ASP A 186 17.15 7.47 -7.03
C ASP A 186 17.37 6.06 -6.49
N LYS A 187 17.48 5.99 -5.17
CA LYS A 187 17.51 4.77 -4.39
C LYS A 187 16.28 4.76 -3.49
N TYR A 188 15.28 3.98 -3.88
CA TYR A 188 13.99 3.94 -3.21
C TYR A 188 13.93 2.77 -2.22
N ILE A 189 13.82 3.06 -0.93
CA ILE A 189 13.63 2.01 0.10
C ILE A 189 12.21 1.46 0.01
N GLN A 190 12.12 0.18 -0.36
CA GLN A 190 10.88 -0.57 -0.42
C GLN A 190 10.74 -1.39 0.87
N CYS A 191 9.98 -0.88 1.85
CA CYS A 191 9.73 -1.49 3.16
C CYS A 191 8.26 -1.85 3.40
N LEU A 192 7.37 -1.55 2.45
CA LEU A 192 5.96 -1.92 2.52
C LEU A 192 5.76 -3.34 1.96
N PRO A 193 4.78 -4.12 2.48
CA PRO A 193 4.56 -5.48 1.99
C PRO A 193 4.19 -5.51 0.50
N LEU A 194 4.75 -6.45 -0.26
CA LEU A 194 4.53 -6.59 -1.71
C LEU A 194 3.12 -7.08 -2.08
N ASN A 195 2.39 -7.69 -1.16
CA ASN A 195 0.98 -8.06 -1.34
C ASN A 195 0.04 -6.84 -1.29
N HIS A 196 0.52 -5.69 -0.81
CA HIS A 196 -0.21 -4.42 -0.86
C HIS A 196 0.23 -3.57 -2.05
N ILE A 197 -0.74 -2.87 -2.64
CA ILE A 197 -0.46 -1.99 -3.78
C ILE A 197 0.59 -0.91 -3.47
N GLY A 198 0.65 -0.45 -2.20
CA GLY A 198 1.66 0.52 -1.75
C GLY A 198 3.10 0.01 -1.93
N GLY A 199 3.35 -1.27 -1.66
CA GLY A 199 4.65 -1.90 -1.85
C GLY A 199 4.93 -2.27 -3.31
N LEU A 200 4.01 -3.00 -3.94
CA LEU A 200 4.21 -3.50 -5.31
C LEU A 200 4.35 -2.36 -6.33
N SER A 201 3.60 -1.27 -6.18
CA SER A 201 3.67 -0.14 -7.12
C SER A 201 5.02 0.57 -7.14
N ILE A 202 5.83 0.48 -6.07
CA ILE A 202 7.21 1.00 -6.06
C ILE A 202 8.05 0.20 -7.04
N ILE A 203 7.96 -1.12 -7.01
CA ILE A 203 8.69 -2.03 -7.91
C ILE A 203 8.31 -1.77 -9.37
N ILE A 204 7.02 -1.60 -9.65
CA ILE A 204 6.54 -1.34 -11.02
C ILE A 204 7.02 0.04 -11.49
N ARG A 205 7.01 1.07 -10.64
CA ARG A 205 7.57 2.39 -10.96
C ARG A 205 9.07 2.30 -11.25
N SER A 206 9.83 1.62 -10.39
CA SER A 206 11.25 1.39 -10.59
C SER A 206 11.51 0.68 -11.91
N GLN A 207 10.77 -0.38 -12.21
CA GLN A 207 10.88 -1.16 -13.44
C GLN A 207 10.63 -0.29 -14.70
N ILE A 208 9.68 0.63 -14.66
CA ILE A 208 9.32 1.47 -15.81
C ILE A 208 10.25 2.68 -15.95
N LEU A 209 10.65 3.30 -14.83
CA LEU A 209 11.35 4.59 -14.80
C LEU A 209 12.87 4.45 -14.66
N GLY A 210 13.38 3.26 -14.31
CA GLY A 210 14.81 2.95 -14.32
C GLY A 210 15.59 3.40 -13.09
N PHE A 211 14.98 3.42 -11.89
CA PHE A 211 15.66 3.70 -10.63
C PHE A 211 15.82 2.45 -9.75
N GLU A 212 16.69 2.51 -8.75
CA GLU A 212 16.99 1.40 -7.85
C GLU A 212 15.92 1.24 -6.76
N SER A 213 15.47 -0.01 -6.51
CA SER A 213 14.65 -0.40 -5.36
C SER A 213 15.48 -1.15 -4.34
N ILE A 214 15.61 -0.61 -3.12
CA ILE A 214 16.27 -1.27 -1.98
C ILE A 214 15.21 -2.06 -1.20
N LEU A 215 15.23 -3.38 -1.32
CA LEU A 215 14.23 -4.26 -0.69
C LEU A 215 14.58 -4.57 0.75
N ILE A 216 13.58 -4.49 1.63
CA ILE A 216 13.68 -4.88 3.03
C ILE A 216 12.60 -5.90 3.35
N ASN A 217 12.97 -7.02 4.00
CA ASN A 217 12.02 -8.08 4.36
C ASN A 217 11.01 -7.62 5.42
N LYS A 218 11.48 -6.84 6.39
CA LYS A 218 10.67 -6.37 7.52
C LYS A 218 11.14 -4.98 7.93
N PHE A 219 10.19 -4.10 8.23
CA PHE A 219 10.50 -2.75 8.70
C PHE A 219 11.39 -2.79 9.97
N SER A 220 12.50 -2.08 9.89
CA SER A 220 13.41 -1.82 11.01
C SER A 220 13.87 -0.36 10.93
N ALA A 221 13.54 0.43 11.93
CA ALA A 221 13.88 1.86 11.95
C ALA A 221 15.40 2.08 11.89
N SER A 222 16.17 1.27 12.62
CA SER A 222 17.64 1.32 12.62
C SER A 222 18.21 1.01 11.22
N MET A 223 17.78 -0.10 10.61
CA MET A 223 18.22 -0.46 9.25
C MET A 223 17.88 0.62 8.23
N ILE A 224 16.67 1.17 8.28
CA ILE A 224 16.22 2.23 7.36
C ILE A 224 17.05 3.50 7.55
N ASN A 225 17.32 3.91 8.79
CA ASN A 225 18.19 5.05 9.06
C ASN A 225 19.60 4.85 8.47
N ASN A 226 20.18 3.65 8.63
CA ASN A 226 21.47 3.33 8.02
C ASN A 226 21.44 3.40 6.47
N LEU A 227 20.36 2.94 5.83
CA LEU A 227 20.19 3.04 4.38
C LEU A 227 20.04 4.50 3.92
N ILE A 228 19.31 5.31 4.68
CA ILE A 228 19.18 6.75 4.41
C ILE A 228 20.54 7.43 4.52
N ASP A 229 21.31 7.13 5.58
CA ASP A 229 22.67 7.68 5.78
C ASP A 229 23.66 7.20 4.70
N SER A 230 23.40 6.01 4.12
CA SER A 230 24.16 5.46 2.99
C SER A 230 23.69 5.99 1.62
N GLY A 231 22.81 6.99 1.59
CA GLY A 231 22.43 7.69 0.37
C GLY A 231 21.12 7.23 -0.28
N ALA A 232 20.24 6.53 0.43
CA ALA A 232 18.87 6.32 -0.07
C ALA A 232 18.13 7.65 -0.15
N THR A 233 17.34 7.82 -1.23
CA THR A 233 16.76 9.13 -1.59
C THR A 233 15.26 9.22 -1.38
N LEU A 234 14.55 8.09 -1.45
CA LEU A 234 13.11 8.01 -1.34
C LEU A 234 12.67 6.84 -0.44
N ILE A 235 11.56 7.03 0.24
CA ILE A 235 10.92 5.97 1.03
C ILE A 235 9.41 6.20 1.12
N SER A 236 8.62 5.11 1.13
CA SER A 236 7.19 5.16 1.50
C SER A 236 6.96 4.62 2.90
N LEU A 237 6.21 5.36 3.69
CA LEU A 237 5.92 5.03 5.09
C LEU A 237 4.44 5.22 5.42
N VAL A 238 3.96 4.46 6.39
CA VAL A 238 2.75 4.79 7.15
C VAL A 238 3.13 5.61 8.38
N PRO A 239 2.18 6.33 9.03
CA PRO A 239 2.50 7.23 10.14
C PRO A 239 3.22 6.56 11.31
N SER A 240 2.86 5.33 11.68
CA SER A 240 3.53 4.58 12.75
C SER A 240 5.00 4.25 12.42
N MET A 241 5.31 3.97 11.15
CA MET A 241 6.68 3.77 10.70
C MET A 241 7.48 5.06 10.74
N LEU A 242 6.91 6.19 10.31
CA LEU A 242 7.55 7.51 10.39
C LEU A 242 7.88 7.87 11.84
N LYS A 243 6.94 7.66 12.77
CA LYS A 243 7.15 7.88 14.22
C LYS A 243 8.35 7.07 14.74
N ARG A 244 8.41 5.77 14.40
CA ARG A 244 9.51 4.89 14.80
C ARG A 244 10.85 5.32 14.19
N LEU A 245 10.84 5.73 12.91
CA LEU A 245 12.05 6.19 12.22
C LEU A 245 12.64 7.45 12.86
N ILE A 246 11.79 8.42 13.20
CA ILE A 246 12.19 9.66 13.87
C ILE A 246 12.71 9.38 15.27
N ASN A 247 12.01 8.56 16.04
CA ASN A 247 12.40 8.23 17.42
C ASN A 247 13.76 7.53 17.47
N GLU A 248 14.03 6.61 16.53
CA GLU A 248 15.32 5.90 16.44
C GLU A 248 16.49 6.85 16.17
N ARG A 249 16.28 7.96 15.46
CA ARG A 249 17.34 8.94 15.19
C ARG A 249 17.74 9.78 16.39
N GLN A 250 16.96 9.82 17.45
CA GLN A 250 17.29 10.54 18.69
C GLN A 250 17.74 12.00 18.47
N GLY A 251 17.11 12.70 17.51
CA GLY A 251 17.42 14.09 17.15
C GLY A 251 18.56 14.28 16.16
N GLN A 252 19.21 13.22 15.68
CA GLN A 252 20.18 13.33 14.59
C GLN A 252 19.52 13.79 13.30
N PRO A 253 20.11 14.76 12.55
CA PRO A 253 19.51 15.27 11.33
C PRO A 253 19.47 14.19 10.22
N PHE A 254 18.49 14.29 9.36
CA PHE A 254 18.44 13.49 8.13
C PHE A 254 19.37 14.07 7.07
N PRO A 255 20.06 13.23 6.27
CA PRO A 255 20.92 13.71 5.21
C PRO A 255 20.11 14.39 4.10
N LYS A 256 20.70 15.41 3.45
CA LYS A 256 20.06 16.15 2.34
C LYS A 256 19.82 15.28 1.10
N THR A 257 20.45 14.10 1.03
CA THR A 257 20.21 13.11 -0.03
C THR A 257 18.80 12.53 0.03
N LEU A 258 18.18 12.45 1.22
CA LEU A 258 16.78 12.05 1.38
C LEU A 258 15.89 13.16 0.84
N ARG A 259 15.33 12.97 -0.34
CA ARG A 259 14.55 13.98 -1.06
C ARG A 259 13.03 13.77 -0.99
N GLY A 260 12.58 12.59 -0.47
CA GLY A 260 11.16 12.36 -0.31
C GLY A 260 10.79 11.22 0.62
N ILE A 261 9.87 11.52 1.53
CA ILE A 261 9.14 10.54 2.36
C ILE A 261 7.69 10.58 1.92
N ILE A 262 7.25 9.55 1.20
CA ILE A 262 5.86 9.41 0.77
C ILE A 262 5.05 8.85 1.93
N LEU A 263 4.18 9.67 2.50
CA LEU A 263 3.38 9.36 3.69
C LEU A 263 1.91 9.14 3.33
N GLY A 264 1.43 7.92 3.53
CA GLY A 264 0.04 7.56 3.22
C GLY A 264 -0.43 6.36 4.03
N GLY A 265 -1.61 5.87 3.69
CA GLY A 265 -2.18 4.64 4.23
C GLY A 265 -3.01 4.80 5.52
N ASP A 266 -2.75 5.81 6.32
CA ASP A 266 -3.53 6.12 7.54
C ASP A 266 -3.44 7.62 7.88
N ASN A 267 -4.21 8.04 8.88
CA ASN A 267 -4.14 9.40 9.41
C ASN A 267 -2.87 9.59 10.26
N CYS A 268 -2.32 10.79 10.18
CA CYS A 268 -1.11 11.16 10.90
C CYS A 268 -1.39 12.33 11.83
N SER A 269 -0.93 12.22 13.08
CA SER A 269 -1.10 13.30 14.04
C SER A 269 -0.37 14.58 13.58
N ASN A 270 -1.02 15.72 13.78
CA ASN A 270 -0.44 17.02 13.45
C ASN A 270 0.88 17.27 14.18
N LYS A 271 1.03 16.71 15.37
CA LYS A 271 2.26 16.80 16.14
C LYS A 271 3.43 16.11 15.45
N LEU A 272 3.23 14.88 14.97
CA LEU A 272 4.26 14.12 14.25
C LEU A 272 4.67 14.85 12.97
N ILE A 273 3.69 15.33 12.20
CA ILE A 273 3.94 16.09 10.97
C ILE A 273 4.71 17.40 11.27
N LYS A 274 4.27 18.19 12.26
CA LYS A 274 4.95 19.43 12.64
C LYS A 274 6.39 19.17 13.09
N TYR A 275 6.62 18.11 13.86
CA TYR A 275 7.97 17.70 14.25
C TYR A 275 8.82 17.33 13.03
N ALA A 276 8.27 16.53 12.12
CA ALA A 276 8.97 16.15 10.88
C ALA A 276 9.35 17.39 10.04
N LEU A 277 8.43 18.30 9.81
CA LEU A 277 8.67 19.53 9.07
C LEU A 277 9.71 20.43 9.74
N LYS A 278 9.63 20.59 11.09
CA LYS A 278 10.62 21.37 11.87
C LYS A 278 12.03 20.82 11.71
N ASN A 279 12.17 19.50 11.55
CA ASN A 279 13.44 18.82 11.31
C ASN A 279 13.81 18.70 9.82
N GLY A 280 13.12 19.42 8.94
CA GLY A 280 13.45 19.51 7.53
C GLY A 280 13.15 18.25 6.72
N LEU A 281 12.32 17.30 7.21
CA LEU A 281 11.99 16.11 6.46
C LEU A 281 11.11 16.46 5.25
N PRO A 282 11.44 15.95 4.06
CA PRO A 282 10.68 16.21 2.83
C PRO A 282 9.47 15.29 2.76
N ILE A 283 8.34 15.71 3.32
CA ILE A 283 7.11 14.89 3.40
C ILE A 283 6.20 15.14 2.20
N TYR A 284 5.94 14.10 1.42
CA TYR A 284 4.88 14.05 0.43
C TYR A 284 3.68 13.30 0.99
N LYS A 285 2.61 14.00 1.36
CA LYS A 285 1.39 13.37 1.89
C LYS A 285 0.49 12.96 0.74
N THR A 286 -0.06 11.72 0.80
CA THR A 286 -0.88 11.17 -0.28
C THR A 286 -2.10 10.40 0.25
N TYR A 287 -3.14 10.33 -0.58
CA TYR A 287 -4.33 9.51 -0.39
C TYR A 287 -4.58 8.67 -1.63
N GLY A 288 -4.95 7.43 -1.39
CA GLY A 288 -5.30 6.44 -2.40
C GLY A 288 -5.65 5.10 -1.78
N MET A 289 -6.03 4.17 -2.62
CA MET A 289 -6.48 2.84 -2.21
C MET A 289 -6.14 1.82 -3.29
N THR A 290 -6.35 0.54 -3.01
CA THR A 290 -6.09 -0.54 -3.96
C THR A 290 -6.94 -0.38 -5.23
N GLU A 291 -8.20 0.00 -5.07
CA GLU A 291 -9.17 0.23 -6.14
C GLU A 291 -8.76 1.35 -7.11
N THR A 292 -7.83 2.20 -6.70
CA THR A 292 -7.28 3.30 -7.52
C THR A 292 -5.83 3.09 -7.92
N CYS A 293 -5.31 1.88 -7.79
CA CYS A 293 -3.93 1.53 -8.14
C CYS A 293 -2.91 2.47 -7.47
N SER A 294 -3.03 2.68 -6.14
CA SER A 294 -2.21 3.56 -5.31
C SER A 294 -2.78 5.00 -5.18
N GLY A 295 -1.92 6.03 -5.10
CA GLY A 295 -2.34 7.40 -4.82
C GLY A 295 -3.18 8.04 -5.92
N VAL A 296 -4.14 8.88 -5.53
CA VAL A 296 -4.97 9.70 -6.43
C VAL A 296 -4.93 11.18 -6.11
N SER A 297 -4.44 11.52 -4.92
CA SER A 297 -4.14 12.90 -4.52
C SER A 297 -2.90 12.95 -3.65
N GLY A 298 -2.25 14.09 -3.61
CA GLY A 298 -1.08 14.30 -2.77
C GLY A 298 -0.51 15.70 -2.92
N PHE A 299 0.51 16.00 -2.11
CA PHE A 299 1.23 17.27 -2.16
C PHE A 299 2.45 17.24 -1.25
N TRP A 300 3.40 18.13 -1.52
CA TRP A 300 4.54 18.37 -0.64
C TRP A 300 4.12 19.24 0.53
N LEU A 301 4.15 18.68 1.73
CA LEU A 301 3.80 19.41 2.97
C LEU A 301 4.76 20.59 3.25
N ASN A 302 6.00 20.49 2.81
CA ASN A 302 6.97 21.56 2.94
C ASN A 302 6.62 22.80 2.12
N GLU A 303 5.85 22.65 1.03
CA GLU A 303 5.38 23.77 0.20
C GLU A 303 4.08 24.39 0.73
N TYR A 304 3.27 23.61 1.46
CA TYR A 304 1.96 24.03 2.01
C TYR A 304 1.82 23.60 3.48
N PRO A 305 2.66 24.12 4.38
CA PRO A 305 2.69 23.69 5.78
C PRO A 305 1.40 23.99 6.56
N GLU A 306 0.56 24.91 6.06
CA GLU A 306 -0.74 25.24 6.63
C GLU A 306 -1.83 24.18 6.33
N MET A 307 -1.58 23.28 5.36
CA MET A 307 -2.53 22.26 4.89
C MET A 307 -2.33 20.89 5.57
N LEU A 308 -1.91 20.85 6.83
CA LEU A 308 -1.54 19.63 7.56
C LEU A 308 -2.62 18.53 7.51
N ASN A 309 -3.89 18.90 7.61
CA ASN A 309 -5.02 17.98 7.64
C ASN A 309 -5.51 17.57 6.25
N SER A 310 -4.97 18.17 5.19
CA SER A 310 -5.31 17.80 3.83
C SER A 310 -4.60 16.51 3.41
N VAL A 311 -5.19 15.82 2.43
CA VAL A 311 -4.55 14.72 1.67
C VAL A 311 -4.16 15.16 0.26
N GLY A 312 -4.09 16.45 0.04
CA GLY A 312 -3.51 17.07 -1.15
C GLY A 312 -4.47 17.36 -2.27
N ARG A 313 -3.89 17.63 -3.43
CA ARG A 313 -4.61 17.93 -4.66
C ARG A 313 -4.73 16.67 -5.49
N ARG A 314 -5.82 16.55 -6.26
CA ARG A 314 -6.01 15.41 -7.17
C ARG A 314 -4.88 15.30 -8.19
N PHE A 315 -4.43 14.09 -8.48
CA PHE A 315 -3.47 13.83 -9.54
C PHE A 315 -4.06 14.11 -10.92
N LYS A 316 -3.22 14.57 -11.82
CA LYS A 316 -3.63 14.84 -13.21
C LYS A 316 -4.14 13.54 -13.88
N GLY A 317 -5.30 13.60 -14.52
CA GLY A 317 -5.94 12.45 -15.17
C GLY A 317 -7.06 11.82 -14.34
N ASN A 318 -7.05 11.94 -13.02
CA ASN A 318 -8.17 11.55 -12.16
C ASN A 318 -9.14 12.71 -11.94
N LYS A 319 -10.40 12.37 -11.66
CA LYS A 319 -11.43 13.32 -11.19
C LYS A 319 -11.90 12.85 -9.82
N ILE A 320 -11.97 13.77 -8.87
CA ILE A 320 -12.50 13.52 -7.53
C ILE A 320 -13.68 14.48 -7.35
N LYS A 321 -14.85 13.94 -6.97
CA LYS A 321 -16.07 14.68 -6.67
C LYS A 321 -16.60 14.28 -5.30
N ILE A 322 -17.21 15.19 -4.60
CA ILE A 322 -17.95 14.90 -3.36
C ILE A 322 -19.43 14.82 -3.71
N VAL A 323 -20.06 13.69 -3.39
CA VAL A 323 -21.50 13.47 -3.61
C VAL A 323 -22.07 12.87 -2.33
N ASN A 324 -22.99 13.55 -1.68
CA ASN A 324 -23.55 13.16 -0.37
C ASN A 324 -22.42 12.87 0.65
N ASP A 325 -21.49 13.82 0.77
CA ASP A 325 -20.28 13.77 1.59
C ASP A 325 -19.27 12.66 1.22
N LYS A 326 -19.62 11.72 0.35
CA LYS A 326 -18.74 10.64 -0.09
C LYS A 326 -17.79 11.08 -1.20
N ILE A 327 -16.58 10.58 -1.14
CA ILE A 327 -15.55 10.80 -2.16
C ILE A 327 -15.79 9.83 -3.32
N ASN A 328 -16.09 10.40 -4.49
CA ASN A 328 -16.24 9.66 -5.75
C ASN A 328 -15.02 9.90 -6.65
N ILE A 329 -14.42 8.82 -7.12
CA ILE A 329 -13.19 8.87 -7.91
C ILE A 329 -13.43 8.26 -9.28
N THR A 330 -13.01 8.96 -10.33
CA THR A 330 -12.97 8.45 -11.70
C THR A 330 -11.61 8.72 -12.31
N GLY A 331 -11.18 7.86 -13.23
CA GLY A 331 -9.93 8.06 -13.95
C GLY A 331 -9.29 6.76 -14.44
N PRO A 332 -8.18 6.86 -15.13
CA PRO A 332 -7.53 5.70 -15.74
C PRO A 332 -6.91 4.73 -14.73
N THR A 333 -6.67 5.17 -13.49
CA THR A 333 -6.13 4.32 -12.42
C THR A 333 -7.22 3.53 -11.68
N VAL A 334 -8.50 3.83 -11.92
CA VAL A 334 -9.64 3.13 -11.30
C VAL A 334 -9.74 1.70 -11.84
N SER A 335 -9.87 0.73 -10.93
CA SER A 335 -10.02 -0.70 -11.23
C SER A 335 -11.13 -0.96 -12.26
N PRO A 336 -10.92 -1.89 -13.24
CA PRO A 336 -11.91 -2.23 -14.26
C PRO A 336 -13.25 -2.73 -13.72
N GLU A 337 -13.27 -3.30 -12.51
CA GLU A 337 -14.50 -3.79 -11.87
C GLU A 337 -15.55 -2.67 -11.71
N PHE A 338 -15.10 -1.46 -11.37
CA PHE A 338 -15.97 -0.30 -11.21
C PHE A 338 -16.34 0.36 -12.53
N ARG A 339 -15.58 0.08 -13.62
CA ARG A 339 -15.90 0.58 -14.97
C ARG A 339 -17.05 -0.18 -15.64
N LYS A 340 -17.26 -1.47 -15.28
CA LYS A 340 -18.24 -2.36 -15.90
C LYS A 340 -19.64 -2.26 -15.29
N LEU A 341 -19.77 -1.74 -14.08
CA LEU A 341 -21.08 -1.49 -13.49
C LEU A 341 -21.77 -0.40 -14.31
N LYS A 342 -22.88 -0.74 -14.96
CA LYS A 342 -23.66 0.06 -15.94
C LYS A 342 -24.18 1.41 -15.42
N GLN A 343 -23.80 1.83 -14.24
CA GLN A 343 -24.15 3.12 -13.66
C GLN A 343 -22.89 3.98 -13.59
N GLU A 344 -22.85 5.02 -14.46
CA GLU A 344 -21.97 6.17 -14.41
C GLU A 344 -20.45 5.94 -14.60
N ASN A 345 -20.03 5.65 -15.83
CA ASN A 345 -18.65 5.96 -16.32
C ASN A 345 -17.46 5.56 -15.43
N GLY A 346 -17.46 4.39 -14.81
CA GLY A 346 -16.31 3.92 -14.04
C GLY A 346 -16.01 4.73 -12.79
N VAL A 347 -17.03 5.05 -12.01
CA VAL A 347 -16.92 5.79 -10.74
C VAL A 347 -16.77 4.81 -9.59
N ILE A 348 -15.75 5.01 -8.75
CA ILE A 348 -15.72 4.44 -7.40
C ILE A 348 -16.40 5.44 -6.47
N SER A 349 -17.49 5.05 -5.83
CA SER A 349 -17.99 5.72 -4.65
C SER A 349 -17.32 5.08 -3.43
N THR A 350 -16.39 5.80 -2.81
CA THR A 350 -15.66 5.27 -1.66
C THR A 350 -16.50 5.35 -0.39
N SER A 351 -16.09 4.64 0.64
CA SER A 351 -16.64 4.85 1.98
C SER A 351 -16.07 6.10 2.66
N ASP A 352 -14.99 6.66 2.15
CA ASP A 352 -14.38 7.86 2.70
C ASP A 352 -15.26 9.08 2.45
N THR A 353 -15.39 9.93 3.47
CA THR A 353 -16.12 11.20 3.41
C THR A 353 -15.15 12.37 3.45
N GLY A 354 -15.52 13.50 2.85
CA GLY A 354 -14.62 14.64 2.82
C GLY A 354 -15.17 15.85 2.05
N TYR A 355 -14.33 16.87 1.96
CA TYR A 355 -14.66 18.11 1.25
C TYR A 355 -13.41 18.72 0.61
N PHE A 356 -13.64 19.64 -0.32
CA PHE A 356 -12.57 20.45 -0.91
C PHE A 356 -12.51 21.85 -0.29
N LYS A 357 -11.29 22.30 0.03
CA LYS A 357 -10.99 23.71 0.37
C LYS A 357 -9.75 24.13 -0.43
N ASN A 358 -9.86 25.21 -1.21
CA ASN A 358 -8.75 25.72 -2.05
C ASN A 358 -8.10 24.64 -2.96
N LYS A 359 -8.92 23.76 -3.56
CA LYS A 359 -8.50 22.62 -4.39
C LYS A 359 -7.79 21.48 -3.62
N PHE A 360 -7.61 21.58 -2.31
CA PHE A 360 -7.10 20.53 -1.45
C PHE A 360 -8.25 19.68 -0.92
N LEU A 361 -8.07 18.37 -0.92
CA LEU A 361 -9.02 17.38 -0.39
C LEU A 361 -8.76 17.19 1.11
N PHE A 362 -9.81 17.23 1.91
CA PHE A 362 -9.81 16.94 3.33
C PHE A 362 -10.71 15.75 3.60
N LEU A 363 -10.21 14.78 4.34
CA LEU A 363 -10.99 13.62 4.79
C LEU A 363 -11.67 13.97 6.13
N THR A 364 -12.94 13.61 6.26
CA THR A 364 -13.70 13.79 7.51
C THR A 364 -13.96 12.48 8.24
N GLY A 365 -13.85 11.33 7.57
CA GLY A 365 -14.04 10.02 8.15
C GLY A 365 -14.41 8.98 7.10
N ARG A 366 -15.00 7.86 7.56
CA ARG A 366 -15.54 6.79 6.71
C ARG A 366 -17.00 6.53 7.02
N SER A 367 -17.81 6.31 6.00
CA SER A 367 -19.23 6.00 6.14
C SER A 367 -19.51 4.54 6.54
N ASP A 368 -18.52 3.64 6.41
CA ASP A 368 -18.59 2.25 6.81
C ASP A 368 -17.85 1.94 8.14
N ASP A 369 -17.17 2.93 8.70
CA ASP A 369 -16.51 2.86 10.00
C ASP A 369 -17.44 3.50 11.06
N VAL A 370 -18.60 2.88 11.19
CA VAL A 370 -19.70 3.39 12.01
C VAL A 370 -20.16 2.30 12.95
N VAL A 371 -20.25 2.63 14.23
CA VAL A 371 -20.91 1.81 15.24
C VAL A 371 -22.22 2.43 15.67
N ILE A 372 -23.19 1.60 16.02
CA ILE A 372 -24.49 2.06 16.53
C ILE A 372 -24.43 2.10 18.05
N LYS A 373 -24.53 3.28 18.65
CA LYS A 373 -24.59 3.48 20.09
C LYS A 373 -25.81 4.31 20.43
N GLY A 374 -26.71 3.76 21.27
CA GLY A 374 -27.94 4.46 21.64
C GLY A 374 -28.87 4.80 20.47
N GLY A 375 -28.81 4.03 19.37
CA GLY A 375 -29.60 4.28 18.14
C GLY A 375 -29.00 5.30 17.19
N GLU A 376 -27.86 5.90 17.50
CA GLU A 376 -27.15 6.82 16.62
C GLU A 376 -25.92 6.17 15.96
N ASN A 377 -25.65 6.57 14.72
CA ASN A 377 -24.47 6.15 13.97
C ASN A 377 -23.27 7.00 14.37
N ILE A 378 -22.25 6.37 14.93
CA ILE A 378 -21.02 7.03 15.39
C ILE A 378 -19.84 6.61 14.51
N SER A 379 -19.23 7.57 13.82
CA SER A 379 -18.03 7.32 13.01
C SER A 379 -16.77 7.32 13.86
N LEU A 380 -16.13 6.17 14.00
CA LEU A 380 -14.88 6.02 14.73
C LEU A 380 -13.74 6.81 14.07
N SER A 381 -13.69 6.83 12.75
CA SER A 381 -12.73 7.63 11.99
C SER A 381 -12.90 9.14 12.24
N LYS A 382 -14.13 9.63 12.46
CA LYS A 382 -14.36 11.04 12.81
C LYS A 382 -13.74 11.37 14.17
N ILE A 383 -13.94 10.49 15.16
CA ILE A 383 -13.33 10.63 16.50
C ILE A 383 -11.80 10.65 16.36
N LYS A 384 -11.23 9.66 15.66
CA LYS A 384 -9.78 9.55 15.43
C LYS A 384 -9.21 10.79 14.75
N ASN A 385 -9.89 11.32 13.73
CA ASN A 385 -9.47 12.52 13.00
C ASN A 385 -9.46 13.77 13.87
N LEU A 386 -10.49 13.95 14.70
CA LEU A 386 -10.55 15.08 15.63
C LEU A 386 -9.41 15.00 16.65
N LEU A 387 -9.21 13.84 17.26
CA LEU A 387 -8.15 13.65 18.23
C LEU A 387 -6.75 13.87 17.66
N PHE A 388 -6.48 13.43 16.43
CA PHE A 388 -5.18 13.68 15.78
C PHE A 388 -4.92 15.15 15.45
N GLN A 389 -5.95 16.01 15.46
CA GLN A 389 -5.78 17.46 15.34
C GLN A 389 -5.38 18.13 16.65
N HIS A 390 -5.60 17.47 17.79
CA HIS A 390 -5.21 17.99 19.10
C HIS A 390 -3.70 18.11 19.24
N LYS A 391 -3.23 19.24 19.83
CA LYS A 391 -1.81 19.62 19.89
C LYS A 391 -0.89 18.65 20.65
N SER A 392 -1.45 17.95 21.63
CA SER A 392 -0.69 17.10 22.56
C SER A 392 -0.80 15.61 22.22
N ILE A 393 -1.75 15.18 21.39
CA ILE A 393 -1.98 13.77 21.08
C ILE A 393 -0.94 13.27 20.08
N ILE A 394 -0.30 12.15 20.43
CA ILE A 394 0.75 11.49 19.66
C ILE A 394 0.17 10.34 18.87
N ASP A 395 -0.64 9.48 19.52
CA ASP A 395 -1.21 8.28 18.92
C ASP A 395 -2.54 7.92 19.56
N ILE A 396 -3.37 7.12 18.86
CA ILE A 396 -4.71 6.76 19.26
C ILE A 396 -5.01 5.33 18.86
N TYR A 397 -5.59 4.57 19.78
CA TYR A 397 -6.22 3.28 19.50
C TYR A 397 -7.68 3.33 19.95
N ILE A 398 -8.60 2.83 19.12
CA ILE A 398 -10.03 2.79 19.43
C ILE A 398 -10.47 1.33 19.41
N GLU A 399 -11.08 0.92 20.50
CA GLU A 399 -11.69 -0.39 20.65
C GLU A 399 -13.20 -0.27 20.83
N THR A 400 -13.94 -1.23 20.30
CA THR A 400 -15.39 -1.29 20.44
C THR A 400 -15.84 -2.70 20.77
N TYR A 401 -16.77 -2.80 21.71
CA TYR A 401 -17.37 -4.08 22.07
C TYR A 401 -18.83 -3.91 22.46
N GLN A 402 -19.55 -5.03 22.53
CA GLN A 402 -20.93 -5.06 23.01
C GLN A 402 -20.94 -5.40 24.49
N ASP A 403 -21.57 -4.55 25.28
CA ASP A 403 -21.88 -4.80 26.70
C ASP A 403 -23.37 -5.12 26.83
N ASP A 404 -23.69 -6.15 27.60
CA ASP A 404 -25.07 -6.67 27.74
C ASP A 404 -26.03 -5.65 28.37
N LYS A 405 -25.54 -4.65 29.10
CA LYS A 405 -26.35 -3.67 29.82
C LYS A 405 -26.43 -2.31 29.13
N ILE A 406 -25.32 -1.87 28.57
CA ILE A 406 -25.19 -0.50 28.02
C ILE A 406 -25.10 -0.47 26.50
N GLY A 407 -25.05 -1.65 25.85
CA GLY A 407 -24.96 -1.77 24.40
C GLY A 407 -23.53 -1.53 23.88
N THR A 408 -23.38 -0.83 22.76
CA THR A 408 -22.07 -0.57 22.17
C THR A 408 -21.25 0.36 23.03
N VAL A 409 -20.07 -0.12 23.47
CA VAL A 409 -19.02 0.64 24.17
C VAL A 409 -17.96 1.06 23.17
N ILE A 410 -17.53 2.30 23.29
CA ILE A 410 -16.40 2.86 22.52
C ILE A 410 -15.34 3.30 23.49
N GLU A 411 -14.20 2.62 23.53
CA GLU A 411 -13.04 2.99 24.32
C GLU A 411 -11.98 3.63 23.44
N VAL A 412 -11.43 4.74 23.90
CA VAL A 412 -10.39 5.48 23.18
C VAL A 412 -9.15 5.55 24.04
N TYR A 413 -8.10 4.87 23.60
CA TYR A 413 -6.77 4.92 24.23
C TYR A 413 -5.98 6.03 23.56
N VAL A 414 -5.42 6.92 24.38
CA VAL A 414 -4.70 8.12 23.90
C VAL A 414 -3.29 8.14 24.45
N GLU A 415 -2.29 8.19 23.56
CA GLU A 415 -0.92 8.51 23.89
C GLU A 415 -0.70 10.02 23.78
N SER A 416 -0.32 10.69 24.86
CA SER A 416 -0.10 12.14 24.90
C SER A 416 1.34 12.50 25.23
N SER A 417 1.77 13.65 24.74
CA SER A 417 3.04 14.27 25.13
C SER A 417 2.92 15.21 26.32
N ASP A 418 1.70 15.52 26.69
CA ASP A 418 1.39 16.38 27.85
C ASP A 418 0.95 15.47 28.98
N THR A 419 1.79 15.39 30.00
CA THR A 419 1.54 14.56 31.19
C THR A 419 0.40 15.09 32.08
N ASN A 420 -0.02 16.34 31.88
CA ASN A 420 -1.12 16.94 32.59
C ASN A 420 -2.46 16.84 31.86
N LEU A 421 -2.47 16.34 30.59
CA LEU A 421 -3.70 16.15 29.83
C LEU A 421 -4.55 15.08 30.52
N SER A 422 -5.79 15.43 30.86
CA SER A 422 -6.75 14.51 31.48
C SER A 422 -7.76 13.97 30.43
N SER A 423 -8.45 12.88 30.79
CA SER A 423 -9.57 12.37 29.98
C SER A 423 -10.70 13.39 29.85
N ALA A 424 -10.94 14.18 30.88
CA ALA A 424 -11.93 15.27 30.87
C ALA A 424 -11.57 16.36 29.83
N ASP A 425 -10.31 16.77 29.76
CA ASP A 425 -9.85 17.75 28.76
C ASP A 425 -10.07 17.25 27.33
N ILE A 426 -9.89 15.93 27.10
CA ILE A 426 -10.12 15.30 25.79
C ILE A 426 -11.63 15.21 25.49
N GLU A 427 -12.47 14.90 26.49
CA GLU A 427 -13.92 14.86 26.34
C GLU A 427 -14.47 16.26 26.03
N ASP A 428 -14.01 17.29 26.70
CA ASP A 428 -14.36 18.70 26.43
C ASP A 428 -13.95 19.08 25.00
N TYR A 429 -12.74 18.77 24.59
CA TYR A 429 -12.27 19.01 23.22
C TYR A 429 -13.12 18.30 22.14
N LEU A 430 -13.52 17.05 22.40
CA LEU A 430 -14.38 16.31 21.48
C LEU A 430 -15.81 16.90 21.45
N SER A 431 -16.32 17.39 22.59
CA SER A 431 -17.67 17.93 22.70
C SER A 431 -17.88 19.22 21.90
N GLU A 432 -16.81 19.94 21.54
CA GLU A 432 -16.88 21.09 20.63
C GLU A 432 -17.33 20.70 19.21
N ASN A 433 -17.11 19.43 18.80
CA ASN A 433 -17.34 18.96 17.42
C ASN A 433 -18.28 17.73 17.33
N LEU A 434 -18.63 17.13 18.45
CA LEU A 434 -19.46 15.93 18.54
C LEU A 434 -20.66 16.18 19.48
N SER A 435 -21.83 15.60 19.16
CA SER A 435 -22.93 15.55 20.11
C SER A 435 -22.62 14.62 21.28
N ARG A 436 -23.31 14.81 22.42
CA ARG A 436 -23.10 14.00 23.64
C ARG A 436 -23.18 12.49 23.37
N ASN A 437 -24.09 12.05 22.50
CA ASN A 437 -24.25 10.62 22.16
C ASN A 437 -23.12 10.09 21.30
N GLN A 438 -22.39 10.96 20.58
CA GLN A 438 -21.24 10.60 19.73
C GLN A 438 -19.91 10.55 20.48
N LEU A 439 -19.89 10.98 21.75
CA LEU A 439 -18.67 10.91 22.55
C LEU A 439 -18.31 9.44 22.88
N PRO A 440 -17.02 9.13 23.01
CA PRO A 440 -16.57 7.83 23.51
C PRO A 440 -17.24 7.46 24.83
N SER A 441 -17.36 6.20 25.13
CA SER A 441 -17.86 5.72 26.42
C SER A 441 -16.80 5.88 27.49
N GLU A 442 -15.52 5.73 27.11
CA GLU A 442 -14.39 5.87 27.97
C GLU A 442 -13.17 6.42 27.19
N ILE A 443 -12.39 7.28 27.87
CA ILE A 443 -11.13 7.83 27.34
C ILE A 443 -10.02 7.47 28.33
N ILE A 444 -9.03 6.71 27.87
CA ILE A 444 -7.95 6.15 28.67
C ILE A 444 -6.63 6.74 28.19
N ILE A 445 -5.92 7.46 29.06
CA ILE A 445 -4.60 7.98 28.72
C ILE A 445 -3.57 6.90 29.06
N VAL A 446 -2.74 6.58 28.09
CA VAL A 446 -1.70 5.55 28.19
C VAL A 446 -0.31 6.15 27.92
N GLU A 447 0.71 5.56 28.54
CA GLU A 447 2.09 6.00 28.29
C GLU A 447 2.52 5.75 26.85
N LYS A 448 2.09 4.62 26.26
CA LYS A 448 2.44 4.21 24.91
C LYS A 448 1.42 3.27 24.30
N ILE A 449 1.10 3.50 23.03
CA ILE A 449 0.28 2.60 22.21
C ILE A 449 1.22 1.64 21.46
N HIS A 450 0.96 0.34 21.60
CA HIS A 450 1.64 -0.74 20.89
C HIS A 450 0.70 -1.27 19.80
N HIS A 451 1.06 -1.06 18.53
CA HIS A 451 0.32 -1.55 17.35
C HIS A 451 0.78 -2.93 16.92
#